data_6d781467d73aba5681b05b2706c6ef50
#
_entry.id   6d781467d73aba5681b05b2706c6ef50
#
_cell.length_a   1.000
_cell.length_b   1.000
_cell.length_c   1.000
_cell.angle_alpha   90.00
_cell.angle_beta   90.00
_cell.angle_gamma   90.00
#
_symmetry.space_group_name_H-M   'P 1'
#
loop_
_entity.id
_entity.type
_entity.pdbx_description
1 polymer ?
#
loop_
_entity_poly.entity_id
_entity_poly.type
_entity_poly.pdbx_seq_one_letter_code
_entity_poly.pdbx_strand_id
1 'polypeptide(L)'
;KICFLEYLPKTTLVWAEDLKYTLNSIKNYFKKIEDKYINRNPLFTSKEQFVKVLEKFTVIESNSHSYFTPQHEVKLDTDFLTRFNKQFDLLKQEMQKHTKQGIQNVILCSSEEQEKRFTAIFDQNEKIKYKCIHFTLHQGYIDYTNHLAIYTDHEIFERHYKYKTRTKFNKEKAITIQQLTNLLIGDFVIHIDYGIGKYEGLHKIKTNGKDQ
;
A
#
# COMPACT_ATOMS: atom_id res chain seq x y z
N LYS A 1 -26.65 -12.01 -15.44
CA LYS A 1 -25.77 -11.71 -14.32
C LYS A 1 -24.35 -12.06 -14.67
N ILE A 2 -23.44 -11.10 -14.60
CA ILE A 2 -22.06 -11.26 -15.00
C ILE A 2 -21.19 -10.83 -13.82
N CYS A 3 -20.26 -11.68 -13.39
CA CYS A 3 -19.25 -11.34 -12.39
C CYS A 3 -18.31 -10.28 -13.00
N PHE A 4 -17.83 -9.35 -12.17
CA PHE A 4 -16.86 -8.33 -12.60
C PHE A 4 -15.67 -8.93 -13.37
N LEU A 5 -15.16 -10.07 -12.93
CA LEU A 5 -14.05 -10.75 -13.61
C LEU A 5 -14.38 -11.17 -15.05
N GLU A 6 -15.64 -11.40 -15.39
CA GLU A 6 -16.04 -11.82 -16.75
C GLU A 6 -15.94 -10.68 -17.78
N TYR A 7 -15.77 -9.43 -17.33
CA TYR A 7 -15.47 -8.28 -18.21
C TYR A 7 -13.98 -8.18 -18.56
N LEU A 8 -13.13 -8.93 -17.85
CA LEU A 8 -11.68 -8.88 -18.09
C LEU A 8 -11.27 -9.79 -19.24
N PRO A 9 -10.24 -9.43 -20.01
CA PRO A 9 -9.65 -10.32 -21.03
C PRO A 9 -9.20 -11.63 -20.39
N LYS A 10 -9.33 -12.74 -21.08
CA LYS A 10 -8.90 -14.06 -20.59
C LYS A 10 -7.39 -14.16 -20.30
N THR A 11 -6.61 -13.26 -20.88
CA THR A 11 -5.16 -13.14 -20.66
C THR A 11 -4.80 -12.40 -19.37
N THR A 12 -5.83 -11.95 -18.61
CA THR A 12 -5.60 -11.24 -17.34
C THR A 12 -5.03 -12.20 -16.31
N LEU A 13 -3.96 -11.76 -15.63
CA LEU A 13 -3.42 -12.42 -14.46
C LEU A 13 -4.17 -11.91 -13.22
N VAL A 14 -4.74 -12.82 -12.45
CA VAL A 14 -5.43 -12.48 -11.19
C VAL A 14 -4.49 -12.78 -10.03
N TRP A 15 -4.12 -11.75 -9.29
CA TRP A 15 -3.35 -11.90 -8.06
C TRP A 15 -4.32 -11.90 -6.88
N ALA A 16 -4.38 -13.00 -6.14
CA ALA A 16 -5.25 -13.19 -4.99
C ALA A 16 -4.43 -13.32 -3.70
N GLU A 17 -4.56 -12.32 -2.84
CA GLU A 17 -4.04 -12.39 -1.48
C GLU A 17 -5.08 -13.07 -0.58
N ASP A 18 -4.69 -14.14 0.10
CA ASP A 18 -5.57 -14.97 0.95
C ASP A 18 -6.93 -15.30 0.32
N LEU A 19 -6.89 -16.02 -0.80
CA LEU A 19 -8.09 -16.40 -1.54
C LEU A 19 -9.08 -17.18 -0.67
N LYS A 20 -8.59 -18.03 0.24
CA LYS A 20 -9.43 -18.82 1.15
C LYS A 20 -10.26 -17.93 2.08
N TYR A 21 -9.64 -16.89 2.65
CA TYR A 21 -10.34 -15.91 3.48
C TYR A 21 -11.35 -15.11 2.66
N THR A 22 -10.96 -14.65 1.47
CA THR A 22 -11.83 -13.91 0.55
C THR A 22 -13.07 -14.72 0.18
N LEU A 23 -12.90 -16.00 -0.17
CA LEU A 23 -14.02 -16.89 -0.51
C LEU A 23 -14.95 -17.18 0.67
N ASN A 24 -14.39 -17.31 1.88
CA ASN A 24 -15.21 -17.45 3.09
C ASN A 24 -15.99 -16.17 3.39
N SER A 25 -15.38 -15.02 3.20
CA SER A 25 -16.05 -13.74 3.34
C SER A 25 -17.20 -13.60 2.35
N ILE A 26 -17.02 -13.92 1.08
CA ILE A 26 -18.08 -13.93 0.06
C ILE A 26 -19.22 -14.84 0.50
N LYS A 27 -18.93 -16.07 0.96
CA LYS A 27 -19.93 -17.02 1.44
C LYS A 27 -20.74 -16.44 2.60
N ASN A 28 -20.09 -15.82 3.57
CA ASN A 28 -20.74 -15.24 4.75
C ASN A 28 -21.62 -14.04 4.38
N TYR A 29 -21.14 -13.16 3.49
CA TYR A 29 -21.94 -12.04 2.99
C TYR A 29 -23.13 -12.53 2.18
N PHE A 30 -22.94 -13.53 1.32
CA PHE A 30 -24.01 -14.11 0.52
C PHE A 30 -25.13 -14.65 1.38
N LYS A 31 -24.81 -15.41 2.44
CA LYS A 31 -25.81 -15.88 3.42
C LYS A 31 -26.60 -14.74 4.05
N LYS A 32 -25.93 -13.68 4.53
CA LYS A 32 -26.61 -12.53 5.15
C LYS A 32 -27.57 -11.81 4.20
N ILE A 33 -27.28 -11.83 2.90
CA ILE A 33 -28.09 -11.22 1.87
C ILE A 33 -29.28 -12.12 1.51
N GLU A 34 -29.05 -13.41 1.39
CA GLU A 34 -30.06 -14.43 1.09
C GLU A 34 -31.18 -14.39 2.14
N ASP A 35 -30.83 -14.33 3.42
CA ASP A 35 -31.78 -14.22 4.54
C ASP A 35 -32.65 -12.95 4.46
N LYS A 36 -32.14 -11.85 3.91
CA LYS A 36 -32.86 -10.57 3.82
C LYS A 36 -33.67 -10.40 2.52
N TYR A 37 -33.30 -11.11 1.44
CA TYR A 37 -33.79 -10.84 0.09
C TYR A 37 -34.22 -12.09 -0.66
N ILE A 38 -34.85 -13.04 0.04
CA ILE A 38 -35.28 -14.36 -0.45
C ILE A 38 -36.04 -14.29 -1.80
N ASN A 39 -36.69 -13.18 -2.14
CA ASN A 39 -37.49 -13.03 -3.35
C ASN A 39 -36.88 -12.11 -4.43
N ARG A 40 -35.68 -11.59 -4.26
CA ARG A 40 -35.04 -10.76 -5.28
C ARG A 40 -33.93 -11.55 -5.98
N ASN A 41 -34.17 -11.78 -7.27
CA ASN A 41 -33.20 -12.37 -8.19
C ASN A 41 -31.77 -11.87 -7.85
N PRO A 42 -30.88 -12.73 -7.42
CA PRO A 42 -29.70 -12.32 -6.71
C PRO A 42 -28.82 -11.41 -7.60
N LEU A 43 -28.63 -10.18 -7.21
CA LEU A 43 -27.69 -9.24 -7.83
C LEU A 43 -26.23 -9.60 -7.52
N PHE A 44 -26.03 -10.61 -6.68
CA PHE A 44 -24.75 -10.98 -6.11
C PHE A 44 -24.23 -12.32 -6.65
N THR A 45 -22.94 -12.45 -6.78
CA THR A 45 -22.26 -13.68 -7.20
C THR A 45 -21.99 -14.57 -5.99
N SER A 46 -22.39 -15.85 -6.04
CA SER A 46 -22.07 -16.80 -4.96
C SER A 46 -20.59 -17.18 -4.99
N LYS A 47 -20.11 -17.79 -3.89
CA LYS A 47 -18.74 -18.32 -3.81
C LYS A 47 -18.44 -19.28 -4.98
N GLU A 48 -19.36 -20.20 -5.25
CA GLU A 48 -19.21 -21.25 -6.26
C GLU A 48 -19.14 -20.65 -7.68
N GLN A 49 -19.97 -19.64 -7.94
CA GLN A 49 -19.95 -18.91 -9.21
C GLN A 49 -18.63 -18.12 -9.36
N PHE A 50 -18.16 -17.48 -8.29
CA PHE A 50 -16.92 -16.73 -8.31
C PHE A 50 -15.72 -17.64 -8.59
N VAL A 51 -15.65 -18.80 -7.95
CA VAL A 51 -14.59 -19.81 -8.18
C VAL A 51 -14.60 -20.28 -9.63
N LYS A 52 -15.78 -20.64 -10.19
CA LYS A 52 -15.89 -21.06 -11.60
C LYS A 52 -15.42 -20.00 -12.59
N VAL A 53 -15.55 -18.74 -12.21
CA VAL A 53 -15.03 -17.63 -13.05
C VAL A 53 -13.52 -17.52 -12.90
N LEU A 54 -12.98 -17.64 -11.67
CA LEU A 54 -11.53 -17.61 -11.41
C LEU A 54 -10.78 -18.72 -12.16
N GLU A 55 -11.37 -19.92 -12.26
CA GLU A 55 -10.78 -21.07 -12.98
C GLU A 55 -10.50 -20.79 -14.48
N LYS A 56 -11.09 -19.73 -15.02
CA LYS A 56 -10.86 -19.30 -16.42
C LYS A 56 -9.62 -18.42 -16.59
N PHE A 57 -8.96 -18.05 -15.49
CA PHE A 57 -7.81 -17.14 -15.47
C PHE A 57 -6.56 -17.83 -14.94
N THR A 58 -5.41 -17.26 -15.24
CA THR A 58 -4.18 -17.57 -14.50
C THR A 58 -4.26 -16.88 -13.16
N VAL A 59 -4.24 -17.65 -12.08
CA VAL A 59 -4.34 -17.14 -10.70
C VAL A 59 -3.01 -17.32 -10.00
N ILE A 60 -2.50 -16.25 -9.37
CA ILE A 60 -1.39 -16.30 -8.42
C ILE A 60 -1.98 -16.11 -7.04
N GLU A 61 -1.77 -17.08 -6.16
CA GLU A 61 -2.13 -16.97 -4.76
C GLU A 61 -0.90 -16.61 -3.92
N SER A 62 -0.97 -15.52 -3.16
CA SER A 62 0.07 -15.14 -2.21
C SER A 62 -0.43 -15.41 -0.79
N ASN A 63 -0.08 -16.58 -0.26
CA ASN A 63 -0.48 -17.01 1.08
C ASN A 63 0.35 -18.21 1.55
N SER A 64 0.25 -18.56 2.83
CA SER A 64 0.79 -19.80 3.39
C SER A 64 0.03 -21.05 2.94
N HIS A 65 -1.21 -20.94 2.48
CA HIS A 65 -2.09 -22.06 2.08
C HIS A 65 -2.89 -21.73 0.83
N SER A 66 -2.59 -22.40 -0.26
CA SER A 66 -3.32 -22.26 -1.53
C SER A 66 -4.76 -22.81 -1.41
N TYR A 67 -5.69 -22.17 -2.10
CA TYR A 67 -7.04 -22.67 -2.32
C TYR A 67 -7.10 -23.67 -3.47
N PHE A 68 -6.45 -23.31 -4.58
CA PHE A 68 -6.27 -24.21 -5.73
C PHE A 68 -5.04 -25.09 -5.55
N THR A 69 -5.02 -26.24 -6.19
CA THR A 69 -3.78 -27.05 -6.30
C THR A 69 -2.79 -26.31 -7.19
N PRO A 70 -1.64 -25.86 -6.67
CA PRO A 70 -0.70 -25.07 -7.46
C PRO A 70 0.00 -25.93 -8.51
N GLN A 71 0.18 -25.41 -9.72
CA GLN A 71 1.05 -25.99 -10.74
C GLN A 71 2.54 -25.69 -10.44
N HIS A 72 2.81 -24.51 -9.88
CA HIS A 72 4.12 -24.07 -9.46
C HIS A 72 4.01 -23.38 -8.11
N GLU A 73 4.95 -23.65 -7.23
CA GLU A 73 5.05 -23.02 -5.91
C GLU A 73 6.40 -22.32 -5.77
N VAL A 74 6.37 -21.08 -5.32
CA VAL A 74 7.57 -20.30 -5.01
C VAL A 74 7.53 -19.95 -3.53
N LYS A 75 8.52 -20.44 -2.78
CA LYS A 75 8.73 -20.03 -1.39
C LYS A 75 9.64 -18.80 -1.36
N LEU A 76 9.16 -17.77 -0.68
CA LEU A 76 9.94 -16.58 -0.38
C LEU A 76 10.36 -16.65 1.09
N ASP A 77 11.65 -16.74 1.35
CA ASP A 77 12.20 -16.65 2.71
C ASP A 77 12.52 -15.20 3.01
N THR A 78 11.48 -14.45 3.39
CA THR A 78 11.58 -13.01 3.60
C THR A 78 11.08 -12.63 4.98
N ASP A 79 11.66 -11.55 5.54
CA ASP A 79 11.25 -10.97 6.80
C ASP A 79 11.15 -9.44 6.70
N PHE A 80 10.39 -8.83 7.60
CA PHE A 80 10.26 -7.39 7.65
C PHE A 80 11.46 -6.77 8.39
N LEU A 81 11.88 -5.61 7.90
CA LEU A 81 12.90 -4.82 8.60
C LEU A 81 12.29 -4.14 9.84
N THR A 82 13.12 -4.02 10.87
CA THR A 82 12.80 -3.22 12.05
C THR A 82 12.70 -1.74 11.66
N ARG A 83 11.77 -1.01 12.24
CA ARG A 83 11.68 0.44 12.09
C ARG A 83 12.73 1.11 12.96
N PHE A 84 13.60 1.89 12.37
CA PHE A 84 14.72 2.51 13.07
C PHE A 84 14.39 3.88 13.68
N ASN A 85 13.33 4.55 13.18
CA ASN A 85 12.82 5.81 13.74
C ASN A 85 13.94 6.85 13.98
N LYS A 86 14.80 7.05 12.97
CA LYS A 86 15.99 7.94 13.01
C LYS A 86 17.10 7.51 13.98
N GLN A 87 17.04 6.30 14.52
CA GLN A 87 18.13 5.76 15.35
C GLN A 87 19.22 5.19 14.42
N PHE A 88 20.07 6.06 13.92
CA PHE A 88 21.11 5.68 12.94
C PHE A 88 22.14 4.68 13.47
N ASP A 89 22.40 4.70 14.77
CA ASP A 89 23.33 3.73 15.37
C ASP A 89 22.75 2.31 15.35
N LEU A 90 21.45 2.16 15.60
CA LEU A 90 20.75 0.89 15.49
C LEU A 90 20.75 0.39 14.04
N LEU A 91 20.47 1.27 13.08
CA LEU A 91 20.54 0.96 11.66
C LEU A 91 21.95 0.50 11.26
N LYS A 92 22.99 1.21 11.69
CA LYS A 92 24.40 0.84 11.44
C LYS A 92 24.73 -0.54 11.99
N GLN A 93 24.31 -0.84 13.21
CA GLN A 93 24.52 -2.15 13.84
C GLN A 93 23.84 -3.28 13.04
N GLU A 94 22.59 -3.07 12.62
CA GLU A 94 21.86 -4.06 11.83
C GLU A 94 22.50 -4.28 10.46
N MET A 95 22.88 -3.21 9.76
CA MET A 95 23.58 -3.30 8.48
C MET A 95 24.96 -4.00 8.61
N GLN A 96 25.68 -3.77 9.71
CA GLN A 96 26.94 -4.48 9.98
C GLN A 96 26.71 -5.98 10.23
N LYS A 97 25.65 -6.32 10.96
CA LYS A 97 25.23 -7.71 11.20
C LYS A 97 24.92 -8.40 9.86
N HIS A 98 24.12 -7.78 9.00
CA HIS A 98 23.82 -8.29 7.66
C HIS A 98 25.10 -8.46 6.83
N THR A 99 25.99 -7.48 6.82
CA THR A 99 27.26 -7.60 6.11
C THR A 99 28.10 -8.80 6.60
N LYS A 100 28.13 -9.06 7.91
CA LYS A 100 28.83 -10.23 8.48
C LYS A 100 28.17 -11.56 8.09
N GLN A 101 26.87 -11.56 7.88
CA GLN A 101 26.10 -12.73 7.44
C GLN A 101 26.15 -12.94 5.91
N GLY A 102 26.88 -12.10 5.18
CA GLY A 102 26.94 -12.16 3.72
C GLY A 102 25.71 -11.58 3.02
N ILE A 103 24.83 -10.89 3.77
CA ILE A 103 23.64 -10.23 3.22
C ILE A 103 24.06 -8.85 2.69
N GLN A 104 23.71 -8.56 1.44
CA GLN A 104 23.99 -7.28 0.81
C GLN A 104 22.95 -6.24 1.24
N ASN A 105 23.42 -5.12 1.80
CA ASN A 105 22.54 -4.00 2.16
C ASN A 105 22.29 -3.11 0.94
N VAL A 106 21.02 -2.86 0.67
CA VAL A 106 20.55 -1.98 -0.41
C VAL A 106 19.66 -0.90 0.18
N ILE A 107 20.00 0.37 -0.04
CA ILE A 107 19.18 1.51 0.38
C ILE A 107 18.48 2.05 -0.84
N LEU A 108 17.16 2.13 -0.77
CA LEU A 108 16.35 2.73 -1.82
C LEU A 108 16.21 4.22 -1.57
N CYS A 109 16.67 5.01 -2.54
CA CYS A 109 16.66 6.46 -2.50
C CYS A 109 15.65 7.02 -3.51
N SER A 110 14.87 8.00 -3.12
CA SER A 110 13.93 8.67 -4.02
C SER A 110 14.58 9.78 -4.85
N SER A 111 15.75 10.26 -4.44
CA SER A 111 16.51 11.32 -5.14
C SER A 111 18.00 11.26 -4.80
N GLU A 112 18.82 11.94 -5.62
CA GLU A 112 20.27 12.10 -5.39
C GLU A 112 20.57 12.86 -4.10
N GLU A 113 19.75 13.84 -3.71
CA GLU A 113 19.94 14.57 -2.46
C GLU A 113 19.77 13.63 -1.26
N GLN A 114 18.87 12.68 -1.37
CA GLN A 114 18.66 11.67 -0.33
C GLN A 114 19.86 10.72 -0.26
N GLU A 115 20.37 10.29 -1.38
CA GLU A 115 21.60 9.47 -1.44
C GLU A 115 22.78 10.18 -0.77
N LYS A 116 23.03 11.46 -1.09
CA LYS A 116 24.09 12.27 -0.45
C LYS A 116 23.93 12.35 1.06
N ARG A 117 22.69 12.44 1.57
CA ARG A 117 22.44 12.42 3.02
C ARG A 117 22.80 11.08 3.66
N PHE A 118 22.46 9.97 2.99
CA PHE A 118 22.82 8.64 3.49
C PHE A 118 24.32 8.46 3.50
N THR A 119 25.00 8.84 2.42
CA THR A 119 26.46 8.81 2.33
C THR A 119 27.09 9.58 3.50
N ALA A 120 26.65 10.80 3.77
CA ALA A 120 27.16 11.60 4.90
C ALA A 120 26.93 10.94 6.28
N ILE A 121 25.85 10.14 6.44
CA ILE A 121 25.58 9.43 7.70
C ILE A 121 26.48 8.19 7.85
N PHE A 122 26.83 7.52 6.75
CA PHE A 122 27.53 6.23 6.76
C PHE A 122 29.02 6.32 6.48
N ASP A 123 29.53 7.35 5.80
CA ASP A 123 30.93 7.51 5.38
C ASP A 123 31.92 7.45 6.54
N GLN A 124 31.48 7.66 7.77
CA GLN A 124 32.34 7.56 8.95
C GLN A 124 32.58 6.11 9.42
N ASN A 125 32.00 5.12 8.72
CA ASN A 125 32.03 3.73 9.18
C ASN A 125 32.37 2.76 8.05
N GLU A 126 33.66 2.56 7.78
CA GLU A 126 34.19 1.69 6.72
C GLU A 126 33.74 0.21 6.78
N LYS A 127 33.13 -0.21 7.91
CA LYS A 127 32.67 -1.59 8.11
C LYS A 127 31.31 -1.88 7.50
N ILE A 128 30.62 -0.86 7.02
CA ILE A 128 29.28 -1.02 6.45
C ILE A 128 29.36 -0.97 4.94
N LYS A 129 29.05 -2.09 4.28
CA LYS A 129 28.92 -2.16 2.83
C LYS A 129 27.45 -2.02 2.46
N TYR A 130 27.14 -1.05 1.61
CA TYR A 130 25.79 -0.83 1.09
C TYR A 130 25.82 -0.32 -0.34
N LYS A 131 24.69 -0.42 -1.05
CA LYS A 131 24.47 0.19 -2.35
C LYS A 131 23.24 1.08 -2.27
N CYS A 132 23.28 2.27 -2.88
CA CYS A 132 22.10 3.09 -3.12
C CYS A 132 21.52 2.78 -4.50
N ILE A 133 20.21 2.64 -4.57
CA ILE A 133 19.47 2.45 -5.83
C ILE A 133 18.32 3.44 -5.86
N HIS A 134 18.18 4.15 -6.97
CA HIS A 134 17.06 5.08 -7.17
C HIS A 134 15.80 4.32 -7.57
N PHE A 135 15.07 3.87 -6.56
CA PHE A 135 13.82 3.15 -6.71
C PHE A 135 12.92 3.44 -5.52
N THR A 136 11.60 3.39 -5.70
CA THR A 136 10.63 3.58 -4.62
C THR A 136 9.90 2.29 -4.33
N LEU A 137 9.95 1.86 -3.08
CA LEU A 137 9.21 0.72 -2.57
C LEU A 137 8.43 1.18 -1.32
N HIS A 138 7.28 0.59 -1.08
CA HIS A 138 6.43 0.96 0.05
C HIS A 138 7.04 0.57 1.38
N GLN A 139 7.72 -0.57 1.45
CA GLN A 139 8.31 -1.11 2.67
C GLN A 139 9.56 -1.92 2.32
N GLY A 140 10.58 -1.79 3.15
CA GLY A 140 11.79 -2.59 3.06
C GLY A 140 11.58 -4.00 3.63
N TYR A 141 12.46 -4.92 3.24
CA TYR A 141 12.43 -6.31 3.68
C TYR A 141 13.82 -6.96 3.59
N ILE A 142 13.96 -8.10 4.24
CA ILE A 142 15.13 -8.96 4.10
C ILE A 142 14.72 -10.17 3.27
N ASP A 143 15.52 -10.50 2.26
CA ASP A 143 15.39 -11.70 1.45
C ASP A 143 16.57 -12.61 1.74
N TYR A 144 16.33 -13.66 2.51
CA TYR A 144 17.38 -14.61 2.90
C TYR A 144 17.80 -15.53 1.75
N THR A 145 16.89 -15.79 0.80
CA THR A 145 17.17 -16.61 -0.37
C THR A 145 18.17 -15.93 -1.30
N ASN A 146 18.00 -14.63 -1.53
CA ASN A 146 18.86 -13.83 -2.40
C ASN A 146 19.95 -13.06 -1.63
N HIS A 147 20.04 -13.23 -0.32
CA HIS A 147 20.98 -12.52 0.55
C HIS A 147 20.91 -10.99 0.39
N LEU A 148 19.71 -10.43 0.40
CA LEU A 148 19.46 -9.00 0.25
C LEU A 148 18.71 -8.43 1.45
N ALA A 149 19.13 -7.27 1.96
CA ALA A 149 18.39 -6.45 2.90
C ALA A 149 18.10 -5.11 2.24
N ILE A 150 16.83 -4.83 1.99
CA ILE A 150 16.37 -3.66 1.26
C ILE A 150 15.74 -2.67 2.23
N TYR A 151 16.40 -1.52 2.41
CA TYR A 151 15.98 -0.44 3.31
C TYR A 151 15.30 0.67 2.52
N THR A 152 14.21 1.21 3.04
CA THR A 152 13.56 2.40 2.49
C THR A 152 13.58 3.54 3.49
N ASP A 153 13.23 4.73 3.06
CA ASP A 153 13.12 5.90 3.92
C ASP A 153 12.01 5.77 4.98
N HIS A 154 11.07 4.84 4.80
CA HIS A 154 10.04 4.53 5.79
C HIS A 154 10.61 3.95 7.08
N GLU A 155 11.45 2.90 6.97
CA GLU A 155 12.07 2.27 8.12
C GLU A 155 13.10 3.20 8.77
N ILE A 156 13.81 4.00 7.95
CA ILE A 156 14.92 4.82 8.41
C ILE A 156 14.45 6.11 9.08
N PHE A 157 13.49 6.84 8.47
CA PHE A 157 13.11 8.21 8.87
C PHE A 157 11.70 8.35 9.43
N GLU A 158 10.91 7.27 9.54
CA GLU A 158 9.52 7.33 9.96
C GLU A 158 8.65 8.21 9.04
N ARG A 159 9.00 8.25 7.75
CA ARG A 159 8.19 8.99 6.80
C ARG A 159 6.96 8.19 6.43
N HIS A 160 5.80 8.62 6.91
CA HIS A 160 4.55 8.15 6.36
C HIS A 160 4.43 8.65 4.92
N TYR A 161 4.41 7.74 3.95
CA TYR A 161 4.08 8.09 2.57
C TYR A 161 2.63 8.58 2.57
N LYS A 162 2.45 9.88 2.49
CA LYS A 162 1.17 10.39 2.00
C LYS A 162 1.10 9.91 0.55
N TYR A 163 0.21 8.98 0.28
CA TYR A 163 -0.06 8.48 -1.05
C TYR A 163 -0.44 9.71 -1.90
N LYS A 164 0.53 10.26 -2.61
CA LYS A 164 0.22 11.22 -3.66
C LYS A 164 -0.35 10.37 -4.79
N THR A 165 -1.67 10.14 -4.74
CA THR A 165 -2.38 9.70 -5.92
C THR A 165 -1.96 10.64 -7.03
N ARG A 166 -1.34 10.11 -8.09
CA ARG A 166 -1.00 10.83 -9.32
C ARG A 166 -2.26 11.20 -10.13
N THR A 167 -3.41 11.26 -9.51
CA THR A 167 -4.52 12.01 -10.04
C THR A 167 -4.06 13.46 -10.02
N LYS A 168 -3.57 13.94 -11.18
CA LYS A 168 -3.58 15.38 -11.47
C LYS A 168 -4.98 15.82 -11.06
N PHE A 169 -5.09 16.40 -9.89
CA PHE A 169 -6.33 17.06 -9.48
C PHE A 169 -6.50 18.14 -10.53
N ASN A 170 -7.47 17.92 -11.42
CA ASN A 170 -7.81 18.94 -12.38
C ASN A 170 -8.20 20.16 -11.53
N LYS A 171 -7.46 21.24 -11.61
CA LYS A 171 -7.78 22.49 -10.92
C LYS A 171 -9.22 22.94 -11.25
N GLU A 172 -9.77 22.47 -12.36
CA GLU A 172 -11.16 22.66 -12.78
C GLU A 172 -12.20 21.98 -11.88
N LYS A 173 -11.79 21.00 -11.04
CA LYS A 173 -12.67 20.34 -10.04
C LYS A 173 -12.46 20.86 -8.61
N ALA A 174 -11.56 21.80 -8.39
CA ALA A 174 -11.47 22.49 -7.12
C ALA A 174 -12.73 23.35 -6.94
N ILE A 175 -13.37 23.22 -5.78
CA ILE A 175 -14.50 24.08 -5.42
C ILE A 175 -14.07 25.53 -5.55
N THR A 176 -14.76 26.29 -6.40
CA THR A 176 -14.53 27.74 -6.54
C THR A 176 -15.04 28.45 -5.29
N ILE A 177 -14.53 29.67 -5.02
CA ILE A 177 -14.99 30.49 -3.89
C ILE A 177 -16.52 30.67 -3.90
N GLN A 178 -17.12 30.79 -5.09
CA GLN A 178 -18.57 30.88 -5.25
C GLN A 178 -19.31 29.60 -4.83
N GLN A 179 -18.73 28.42 -5.02
CA GLN A 179 -19.30 27.16 -4.58
C GLN A 179 -19.14 26.95 -3.07
N LEU A 180 -18.07 27.48 -2.46
CA LEU A 180 -17.86 27.50 -1.01
C LEU A 180 -18.93 28.32 -0.29
N THR A 181 -19.39 29.44 -0.89
CA THR A 181 -20.44 30.29 -0.32
C THR A 181 -21.83 29.63 -0.35
N ASN A 182 -22.02 28.59 -1.16
CA ASN A 182 -23.27 27.83 -1.25
C ASN A 182 -23.33 26.66 -0.25
N LEU A 183 -22.26 26.36 0.47
CA LEU A 183 -22.27 25.33 1.50
C LEU A 183 -22.96 25.84 2.76
N LEU A 184 -23.88 25.05 3.28
CA LEU A 184 -24.54 25.32 4.56
C LEU A 184 -23.73 24.73 5.71
N ILE A 185 -23.73 25.39 6.85
CA ILE A 185 -23.11 24.87 8.07
C ILE A 185 -23.76 23.53 8.40
N GLY A 186 -22.93 22.48 8.53
CA GLY A 186 -23.38 21.11 8.77
C GLY A 186 -23.33 20.20 7.55
N ASP A 187 -23.06 20.72 6.36
CA ASP A 187 -22.88 19.91 5.15
C ASP A 187 -21.68 19.00 5.26
N PHE A 188 -21.78 17.80 4.70
CA PHE A 188 -20.65 16.89 4.61
C PHE A 188 -19.75 17.29 3.45
N VAL A 189 -18.47 17.47 3.75
CA VAL A 189 -17.44 17.82 2.77
C VAL A 189 -16.32 16.80 2.81
N ILE A 190 -15.66 16.59 1.68
CA ILE A 190 -14.49 15.71 1.59
C ILE A 190 -13.24 16.58 1.48
N HIS A 191 -12.40 16.54 2.52
CA HIS A 191 -11.09 17.18 2.48
C HIS A 191 -10.06 16.21 1.91
N ILE A 192 -9.21 16.68 1.01
CA ILE A 192 -8.24 15.86 0.29
C ILE A 192 -7.23 15.14 1.19
N ASP A 193 -6.89 15.77 2.32
CA ASP A 193 -5.91 15.24 3.27
C ASP A 193 -6.55 14.61 4.53
N TYR A 194 -7.75 15.06 4.92
CA TYR A 194 -8.39 14.68 6.19
C TYR A 194 -9.65 13.82 6.02
N GLY A 195 -10.06 13.54 4.77
CA GLY A 195 -11.24 12.72 4.51
C GLY A 195 -12.57 13.46 4.71
N ILE A 196 -13.58 12.76 5.19
CA ILE A 196 -14.95 13.28 5.33
C ILE A 196 -15.06 14.09 6.63
N GLY A 197 -15.53 15.34 6.52
CA GLY A 197 -15.82 16.22 7.64
C GLY A 197 -17.15 16.94 7.47
N LYS A 198 -17.55 17.68 8.51
CA LYS A 198 -18.68 18.63 8.43
C LYS A 198 -18.15 20.04 8.23
N TYR A 199 -18.81 20.79 7.37
CA TYR A 199 -18.50 22.20 7.15
C TYR A 199 -19.04 23.05 8.31
N GLU A 200 -18.15 23.75 9.01
CA GLU A 200 -18.49 24.61 10.15
C GLU A 200 -18.49 26.11 9.80
N GLY A 201 -18.29 26.44 8.53
CA GLY A 201 -18.22 27.81 8.06
C GLY A 201 -16.79 28.30 7.81
N LEU A 202 -16.67 29.55 7.38
CA LEU A 202 -15.39 30.22 7.17
C LEU A 202 -15.04 31.04 8.41
N HIS A 203 -13.88 30.74 9.02
CA HIS A 203 -13.35 31.50 10.14
C HIS A 203 -12.14 32.31 9.70
N LYS A 204 -12.06 33.58 10.10
CA LYS A 204 -10.87 34.40 9.91
C LYS A 204 -9.78 33.97 10.89
N ILE A 205 -8.66 33.55 10.38
CA ILE A 205 -7.50 33.17 11.22
C ILE A 205 -6.45 34.28 11.10
N LYS A 206 -6.00 34.82 12.25
CA LYS A 206 -4.86 35.72 12.30
C LYS A 206 -3.56 34.91 12.35
N THR A 207 -2.82 34.91 11.26
CA THR A 207 -1.50 34.29 11.22
C THR A 207 -0.46 35.39 11.00
N ASN A 208 0.47 35.52 11.94
CA ASN A 208 1.55 36.55 11.91
C ASN A 208 1.06 38.00 11.71
N GLY A 209 -0.07 38.35 12.32
CA GLY A 209 -0.59 39.73 12.29
C GLY A 209 -1.29 40.13 10.97
N LYS A 210 -1.51 39.21 10.07
CA LYS A 210 -2.31 39.41 8.86
C LYS A 210 -3.56 38.54 8.88
N ASP A 211 -4.70 39.13 8.56
CA ASP A 211 -5.96 38.38 8.37
C ASP A 211 -5.84 37.57 7.06
N GLN A 212 -6.06 36.27 7.16
CA GLN A 212 -6.23 35.33 6.04
C GLN A 212 -7.62 34.73 6.08
#